data_65c9903fb8b2f7b71d512f99e513977b
#
_entry.id   65c9903fb8b2f7b71d512f99e513977b
#
_cell.length_a   1.000
_cell.length_b   1.000
_cell.length_c   1.000
_cell.angle_alpha   90.00
_cell.angle_beta   90.00
_cell.angle_gamma   90.00
#
_symmetry.space_group_name_H-M   'P 1'
#
loop_
_entity.id
_entity.type
_entity.pdbx_description
1 polymer ?
#
loop_
_entity_poly.entity_id
_entity_poly.type
_entity_poly.pdbx_seq_one_letter_code
_entity_poly.pdbx_strand_id
1 'polypeptide(L)'
;MAAGDYRSEVVPHEERPDQEPKGQDTVVVDHELENGRRLYRPTRWQSNLTILSCYIANFSDGFQNSLANPTNVIFKQLLGPSGYPSEMQTRISNALLIGAILGVVALGYISDMTSRRAGLLFTSGLVTIATLMSALALQVHPSHNMLWYFVIVRGICGFGVGGEYPPSAAAGIEESDDFKRRYRGPIFVSFTTLMATSAAPIQMIVYLVCLKASNNNLPVTFHAIYSIATILPAIILVLRFFMTDSTLFHYSNFKRQKKSPRFYWLLVRKYWPRLFTTSLAFFLYDFINFPNSIMSSSIISSLVKDHNIQTTAIWQVILAALPVPGVLVGAWLTNAIGRRYTGLVGFAGYVVLGFIIGGTFSKLSQHMAAFVVLYGLLQAFGHLGPGATIGLISTESFPTAMRGMGYSVATAFGRTGAAVGTQCFTPLQEAAGKSATFYLAGGVAVLGMIVYWFLPESGDLNLEEDDRALEEYLAQNGFSMERKA
;
A
#
# COMPACT_ATOMS: atom_id res chain seq x y z
N MET A 1 -69.33 13.63 28.10
CA MET A 1 -69.52 14.71 27.13
C MET A 1 -68.10 15.22 26.79
N ALA A 2 -67.54 15.22 25.61
CA ALA A 2 -67.82 14.72 24.30
C ALA A 2 -66.48 14.30 23.71
N ALA A 3 -66.48 13.15 23.06
CA ALA A 3 -65.34 12.65 22.27
C ALA A 3 -65.25 13.48 20.98
N GLY A 4 -64.06 13.88 20.59
CA GLY A 4 -63.75 14.47 19.29
C GLY A 4 -62.95 13.52 18.45
N ASP A 5 -63.58 12.90 17.45
CA ASP A 5 -63.02 12.08 16.40
C ASP A 5 -62.06 12.92 15.51
N TYR A 6 -60.83 12.45 15.35
CA TYR A 6 -59.95 12.84 14.21
C TYR A 6 -59.86 11.69 13.24
N ARG A 7 -60.62 11.78 12.17
CA ARG A 7 -60.47 10.93 10.96
C ARG A 7 -59.24 11.40 10.20
N SER A 8 -58.36 10.45 9.93
CA SER A 8 -57.25 10.58 8.98
C SER A 8 -57.80 10.51 7.55
N GLU A 9 -57.75 11.60 6.79
CA GLU A 9 -57.99 11.59 5.35
C GLU A 9 -56.75 10.96 4.64
N VAL A 10 -57.01 9.83 3.97
CA VAL A 10 -56.06 9.17 3.04
C VAL A 10 -56.21 9.88 1.71
N VAL A 11 -55.13 10.57 1.28
CA VAL A 11 -55.05 11.15 -0.08
C VAL A 11 -54.55 10.06 -1.03
N PRO A 12 -55.18 9.82 -2.17
CA PRO A 12 -54.78 8.79 -3.14
C PRO A 12 -53.50 9.22 -3.88
N HIS A 13 -52.58 8.27 -4.01
CA HIS A 13 -51.41 8.40 -4.90
C HIS A 13 -51.87 8.40 -6.37
N GLU A 14 -51.74 9.49 -7.07
CA GLU A 14 -51.73 9.54 -8.52
C GLU A 14 -50.40 9.04 -9.07
N GLU A 15 -50.43 7.93 -9.78
CA GLU A 15 -49.32 7.44 -10.62
C GLU A 15 -49.10 8.44 -11.77
N ARG A 16 -47.87 8.98 -11.88
CA ARG A 16 -47.42 9.67 -13.10
C ARG A 16 -46.47 8.77 -13.88
N PRO A 17 -46.63 8.68 -15.21
CA PRO A 17 -45.86 7.81 -16.04
C PRO A 17 -44.42 8.28 -16.22
N ASP A 18 -43.53 7.31 -16.33
CA ASP A 18 -42.12 7.39 -16.64
C ASP A 18 -41.82 8.30 -17.85
N GLN A 19 -41.13 9.38 -17.61
CA GLN A 19 -40.34 10.07 -18.63
C GLN A 19 -38.94 10.31 -18.06
N GLU A 20 -37.97 9.49 -18.51
CA GLU A 20 -36.55 9.79 -18.36
C GLU A 20 -36.19 11.03 -19.20
N PRO A 21 -35.61 12.09 -18.64
CA PRO A 21 -34.94 13.10 -19.45
C PRO A 21 -33.50 12.67 -19.67
N LYS A 22 -33.17 12.39 -20.92
CA LYS A 22 -31.80 12.28 -21.42
C LYS A 22 -31.09 13.64 -21.30
N GLY A 23 -29.94 13.62 -20.60
CA GLY A 23 -28.84 14.53 -20.83
C GLY A 23 -29.03 15.95 -20.32
N GLN A 24 -28.66 16.14 -19.05
CA GLN A 24 -28.01 17.36 -18.53
C GLN A 24 -27.39 17.00 -17.18
N ASP A 25 -26.10 17.31 -17.00
CA ASP A 25 -25.41 17.22 -15.71
C ASP A 25 -26.03 18.22 -14.72
N THR A 26 -27.22 17.90 -14.23
CA THR A 26 -27.87 18.69 -13.18
C THR A 26 -27.24 18.31 -11.85
N VAL A 27 -26.57 19.28 -11.25
CA VAL A 27 -26.20 19.27 -9.84
C VAL A 27 -27.47 19.02 -9.02
N VAL A 28 -27.70 17.79 -8.61
CA VAL A 28 -28.77 17.45 -7.67
C VAL A 28 -28.37 17.99 -6.31
N VAL A 29 -28.80 19.19 -5.99
CA VAL A 29 -28.68 19.78 -4.66
C VAL A 29 -29.87 19.27 -3.85
N ASP A 30 -29.74 18.09 -3.25
CA ASP A 30 -30.70 17.66 -2.23
C ASP A 30 -30.53 18.57 -1.00
N HIS A 31 -31.50 19.43 -0.78
CA HIS A 31 -31.60 20.29 0.39
C HIS A 31 -32.12 19.50 1.60
N GLU A 32 -31.33 18.68 2.22
CA GLU A 32 -31.57 18.28 3.60
C GLU A 32 -30.91 19.32 4.53
N LEU A 33 -31.75 20.18 5.11
CA LEU A 33 -31.36 21.18 6.11
C LEU A 33 -31.33 20.50 7.50
N GLU A 34 -30.21 19.90 7.88
CA GLU A 34 -29.95 19.57 9.27
C GLU A 34 -29.14 20.71 9.91
N ASN A 35 -29.73 21.47 10.83
CA ASN A 35 -29.09 22.55 11.57
C ASN A 35 -28.52 23.72 10.72
N GLY A 36 -29.19 24.14 9.64
CA GLY A 36 -28.87 25.37 8.91
C GLY A 36 -27.55 25.33 8.10
N ARG A 37 -26.95 24.16 7.87
CA ARG A 37 -25.78 24.02 7.03
C ARG A 37 -26.11 23.21 5.78
N ARG A 38 -25.75 23.75 4.62
CA ARG A 38 -25.88 23.03 3.34
C ARG A 38 -24.92 21.85 3.34
N LEU A 39 -25.46 20.65 3.12
CA LEU A 39 -24.70 19.42 2.97
C LEU A 39 -24.24 19.34 1.51
N TYR A 40 -22.94 19.42 1.29
CA TYR A 40 -22.36 19.22 -0.03
C TYR A 40 -22.13 17.73 -0.26
N ARG A 41 -22.94 17.11 -1.12
CA ARG A 41 -22.64 15.75 -1.65
C ARG A 41 -21.72 15.91 -2.85
N PRO A 42 -20.57 15.21 -2.88
CA PRO A 42 -19.71 15.23 -4.06
C PRO A 42 -20.49 14.69 -5.26
N THR A 43 -20.31 15.31 -6.41
CA THR A 43 -20.90 14.81 -7.66
C THR A 43 -20.30 13.42 -7.97
N ARG A 44 -21.03 12.57 -8.71
CA ARG A 44 -20.50 11.26 -9.18
C ARG A 44 -19.14 11.38 -9.85
N TRP A 45 -18.91 12.45 -10.60
CA TRP A 45 -17.64 12.78 -11.21
C TRP A 45 -16.52 12.99 -10.18
N GLN A 46 -16.75 13.75 -9.12
CA GLN A 46 -15.77 14.01 -8.07
C GLN A 46 -15.43 12.75 -7.26
N SER A 47 -16.43 11.91 -6.97
CA SER A 47 -16.21 10.59 -6.35
C SER A 47 -15.36 9.70 -7.24
N ASN A 48 -15.69 9.59 -8.53
CA ASN A 48 -14.91 8.82 -9.48
C ASN A 48 -13.46 9.33 -9.64
N LEU A 49 -13.25 10.66 -9.61
CA LEU A 49 -11.90 11.25 -9.62
C LEU A 49 -11.10 10.87 -8.36
N THR A 50 -11.75 10.88 -7.20
CA THR A 50 -11.12 10.48 -5.95
C THR A 50 -10.66 9.02 -6.02
N ILE A 51 -11.53 8.12 -6.45
CA ILE A 51 -11.23 6.70 -6.64
C ILE A 51 -10.07 6.55 -7.64
N LEU A 52 -10.17 7.18 -8.81
CA LEU A 52 -9.15 7.11 -9.85
C LEU A 52 -7.79 7.62 -9.35
N SER A 53 -7.76 8.75 -8.64
CA SER A 53 -6.53 9.32 -8.11
C SER A 53 -5.86 8.38 -7.10
N CYS A 54 -6.64 7.66 -6.29
CA CYS A 54 -6.11 6.67 -5.36
C CYS A 54 -5.60 5.41 -6.07
N TYR A 55 -6.27 4.93 -7.14
CA TYR A 55 -5.75 3.82 -7.97
C TYR A 55 -4.39 4.17 -8.58
N ILE A 56 -4.27 5.35 -9.20
CA ILE A 56 -3.03 5.81 -9.81
C ILE A 56 -1.95 6.05 -8.75
N ALA A 57 -2.32 6.52 -7.54
CA ALA A 57 -1.39 6.73 -6.44
C ALA A 57 -0.76 5.40 -5.98
N ASN A 58 -1.56 4.35 -5.74
CA ASN A 58 -1.02 3.04 -5.38
C ASN A 58 -0.12 2.46 -6.49
N PHE A 59 -0.46 2.69 -7.76
CA PHE A 59 0.37 2.30 -8.88
C PHE A 59 1.69 3.10 -8.89
N SER A 60 1.65 4.42 -8.68
CA SER A 60 2.83 5.27 -8.58
C SER A 60 3.76 4.83 -7.44
N ASP A 61 3.21 4.50 -6.29
CA ASP A 61 3.97 4.02 -5.13
C ASP A 61 4.68 2.70 -5.41
N GLY A 62 3.99 1.76 -6.05
CA GLY A 62 4.58 0.51 -6.53
C GLY A 62 5.71 0.77 -7.54
N PHE A 63 5.52 1.73 -8.45
CA PHE A 63 6.53 2.14 -9.42
C PHE A 63 7.77 2.71 -8.73
N GLN A 64 7.60 3.62 -7.75
CA GLN A 64 8.68 4.19 -6.97
C GLN A 64 9.48 3.12 -6.19
N ASN A 65 8.80 2.16 -5.57
CA ASN A 65 9.45 1.04 -4.88
C ASN A 65 10.30 0.19 -5.84
N SER A 66 9.78 -0.08 -7.05
CA SER A 66 10.46 -0.93 -8.03
C SER A 66 11.71 -0.30 -8.63
N LEU A 67 11.84 1.04 -8.63
CA LEU A 67 13.01 1.76 -9.16
C LEU A 67 14.33 1.40 -8.44
N ALA A 68 14.28 0.86 -7.22
CA ALA A 68 15.48 0.41 -6.52
C ALA A 68 16.24 -0.69 -7.30
N ASN A 69 15.52 -1.57 -7.99
CA ASN A 69 16.11 -2.67 -8.76
C ASN A 69 17.02 -2.18 -9.90
N PRO A 70 16.53 -1.41 -10.89
CA PRO A 70 17.40 -0.91 -11.97
C PRO A 70 18.45 0.05 -11.45
N THR A 71 18.17 0.85 -10.42
CA THR A 71 19.15 1.78 -9.82
C THR A 71 20.35 1.03 -9.27
N ASN A 72 20.13 -0.06 -8.53
CA ASN A 72 21.20 -0.89 -7.99
C ASN A 72 22.08 -1.49 -9.09
N VAL A 73 21.46 -1.96 -10.19
CA VAL A 73 22.20 -2.51 -11.34
C VAL A 73 22.99 -1.41 -12.05
N ILE A 74 22.38 -0.26 -12.31
CA ILE A 74 23.02 0.87 -12.98
C ILE A 74 24.23 1.38 -12.15
N PHE A 75 24.06 1.66 -10.87
CA PHE A 75 25.13 2.17 -10.01
C PHE A 75 26.27 1.16 -9.84
N LYS A 76 25.96 -0.13 -9.75
CA LYS A 76 26.98 -1.18 -9.67
C LYS A 76 27.85 -1.23 -10.92
N GLN A 77 27.26 -1.01 -12.11
CA GLN A 77 28.02 -0.98 -13.36
C GLN A 77 28.74 0.34 -13.60
N LEU A 78 28.16 1.48 -13.21
CA LEU A 78 28.78 2.80 -13.40
C LEU A 78 29.96 3.04 -12.46
N LEU A 79 29.82 2.64 -11.20
CA LEU A 79 30.79 2.98 -10.15
C LEU A 79 31.75 1.82 -9.80
N GLY A 80 31.42 0.61 -10.24
CA GLY A 80 32.14 -0.60 -9.90
C GLY A 80 32.01 -1.01 -8.43
N PRO A 81 32.61 -2.15 -8.03
CA PRO A 81 32.49 -2.67 -6.66
C PRO A 81 33.07 -1.77 -5.58
N SER A 82 34.14 -1.04 -5.88
CA SER A 82 34.81 -0.12 -4.95
C SER A 82 34.02 1.18 -4.77
N GLY A 83 33.37 1.68 -5.82
CA GLY A 83 32.60 2.92 -5.78
C GLY A 83 31.16 2.73 -5.27
N TYR A 84 30.64 1.49 -5.33
CA TYR A 84 29.29 1.13 -4.89
C TYR A 84 29.30 -0.12 -4.01
N PRO A 85 29.76 0.00 -2.74
CA PRO A 85 29.81 -1.13 -1.81
C PRO A 85 28.42 -1.63 -1.41
N SER A 86 28.34 -2.88 -0.96
CA SER A 86 27.08 -3.54 -0.54
C SER A 86 26.31 -2.76 0.52
N GLU A 87 27.03 -2.09 1.42
CA GLU A 87 26.44 -1.23 2.44
C GLU A 87 25.68 -0.05 1.84
N MET A 88 26.24 0.62 0.82
CA MET A 88 25.58 1.72 0.14
C MET A 88 24.39 1.24 -0.69
N GLN A 89 24.48 0.06 -1.31
CA GLN A 89 23.36 -0.58 -1.98
C GLN A 89 22.19 -0.81 -1.01
N THR A 90 22.47 -1.29 0.18
CA THR A 90 21.46 -1.50 1.23
C THR A 90 20.86 -0.17 1.70
N ARG A 91 21.67 0.87 1.89
CA ARG A 91 21.21 2.22 2.27
C ARG A 91 20.26 2.81 1.23
N ILE A 92 20.60 2.74 -0.05
CA ILE A 92 19.77 3.22 -1.16
C ILE A 92 18.44 2.44 -1.23
N SER A 93 18.51 1.12 -1.08
CA SER A 93 17.32 0.26 -1.06
C SER A 93 16.40 0.57 0.12
N ASN A 94 16.97 0.89 1.28
CA ASN A 94 16.23 1.22 2.50
C ASN A 94 15.75 2.66 2.58
N ALA A 95 16.35 3.58 1.85
CA ALA A 95 16.06 5.02 1.99
C ALA A 95 14.57 5.34 1.84
N LEU A 96 13.92 4.78 0.81
CA LEU A 96 12.49 4.96 0.58
C LEU A 96 11.65 4.32 1.70
N LEU A 97 12.04 3.15 2.21
CA LEU A 97 11.32 2.44 3.27
C LEU A 97 11.37 3.21 4.60
N ILE A 98 12.55 3.72 4.98
CA ILE A 98 12.73 4.54 6.18
C ILE A 98 11.91 5.83 6.07
N GLY A 99 11.98 6.50 4.91
CA GLY A 99 11.14 7.65 4.64
C GLY A 99 9.65 7.33 4.79
N ALA A 100 9.20 6.18 4.27
CA ALA A 100 7.82 5.75 4.36
C ALA A 100 7.35 5.49 5.80
N ILE A 101 8.19 4.92 6.67
CA ILE A 101 7.89 4.76 8.10
C ILE A 101 7.58 6.12 8.72
N LEU A 102 8.48 7.10 8.51
CA LEU A 102 8.30 8.45 9.05
C LEU A 102 7.06 9.13 8.47
N GLY A 103 6.80 8.95 7.17
CA GLY A 103 5.63 9.49 6.47
C GLY A 103 4.32 8.95 6.99
N VAL A 104 4.19 7.62 7.16
CA VAL A 104 2.99 6.99 7.71
C VAL A 104 2.67 7.51 9.11
N VAL A 105 3.68 7.62 9.97
CA VAL A 105 3.48 8.07 11.36
C VAL A 105 3.14 9.56 11.41
N ALA A 106 3.93 10.40 10.73
CA ALA A 106 3.76 11.85 10.80
C ALA A 106 2.48 12.32 10.09
N LEU A 107 2.27 11.87 8.86
CA LEU A 107 1.15 12.34 8.03
C LEU A 107 -0.15 11.60 8.32
N GLY A 108 -0.09 10.37 8.84
CA GLY A 108 -1.26 9.70 9.39
C GLY A 108 -1.88 10.51 10.53
N TYR A 109 -1.05 11.04 11.44
CA TYR A 109 -1.50 11.91 12.52
C TYR A 109 -1.98 13.28 12.02
N ILE A 110 -1.22 13.93 11.13
CA ILE A 110 -1.55 15.27 10.62
C ILE A 110 -2.82 15.23 9.76
N SER A 111 -3.00 14.22 8.91
CA SER A 111 -4.19 14.06 8.07
C SER A 111 -5.49 13.95 8.87
N ASP A 112 -5.43 13.33 10.05
CA ASP A 112 -6.58 13.26 10.97
C ASP A 112 -6.93 14.59 11.62
N MET A 113 -5.97 15.53 11.70
CA MET A 113 -6.15 16.84 12.34
C MET A 113 -6.55 17.95 11.36
N THR A 114 -6.12 17.86 10.09
CA THR A 114 -6.32 18.91 9.08
C THR A 114 -7.43 18.54 8.09
N SER A 115 -7.08 18.35 6.85
CA SER A 115 -7.93 17.92 5.74
C SER A 115 -7.24 16.80 4.98
N ARG A 116 -7.98 15.74 4.64
CA ARG A 116 -7.43 14.64 3.82
C ARG A 116 -6.92 15.16 2.49
N ARG A 117 -7.65 16.08 1.87
CA ARG A 117 -7.24 16.71 0.59
C ARG A 117 -5.91 17.44 0.72
N ALA A 118 -5.74 18.26 1.76
CA ALA A 118 -4.50 19.01 1.99
C ALA A 118 -3.30 18.05 2.22
N GLY A 119 -3.49 17.00 3.03
CA GLY A 119 -2.49 15.96 3.24
C GLY A 119 -2.09 15.27 1.94
N LEU A 120 -3.05 14.84 1.14
CA LEU A 120 -2.83 14.18 -0.16
C LEU A 120 -2.16 15.09 -1.19
N LEU A 121 -2.50 16.37 -1.25
CA LEU A 121 -1.82 17.36 -2.09
C LEU A 121 -0.35 17.55 -1.68
N PHE A 122 -0.11 17.66 -0.38
CA PHE A 122 1.25 17.80 0.15
C PHE A 122 2.11 16.57 -0.19
N THR A 123 1.59 15.35 0.04
CA THR A 123 2.32 14.11 -0.23
C THR A 123 2.64 13.95 -1.70
N SER A 124 1.66 14.11 -2.61
CA SER A 124 1.90 13.98 -4.05
C SER A 124 2.85 15.05 -4.59
N GLY A 125 2.78 16.29 -4.07
CA GLY A 125 3.75 17.33 -4.39
C GLY A 125 5.17 16.96 -3.96
N LEU A 126 5.31 16.43 -2.74
CA LEU A 126 6.58 15.99 -2.20
C LEU A 126 7.19 14.82 -3.01
N VAL A 127 6.36 13.81 -3.35
CA VAL A 127 6.80 12.67 -4.19
C VAL A 127 7.24 13.16 -5.57
N THR A 128 6.48 14.08 -6.19
CA THR A 128 6.81 14.63 -7.52
C THR A 128 8.16 15.34 -7.50
N ILE A 129 8.36 16.25 -6.54
CA ILE A 129 9.60 17.03 -6.43
C ILE A 129 10.79 16.09 -6.11
N ALA A 130 10.63 15.19 -5.15
CA ALA A 130 11.71 14.27 -4.76
C ALA A 130 12.08 13.31 -5.91
N THR A 131 11.10 12.82 -6.70
CA THR A 131 11.40 11.97 -7.85
C THR A 131 12.15 12.76 -8.94
N LEU A 132 11.76 14.00 -9.20
CA LEU A 132 12.47 14.90 -10.12
C LEU A 132 13.90 15.18 -9.64
N MET A 133 14.08 15.47 -8.35
CA MET A 133 15.41 15.64 -7.75
C MET A 133 16.24 14.35 -7.87
N SER A 134 15.64 13.17 -7.74
CA SER A 134 16.33 11.89 -7.94
C SER A 134 16.86 11.75 -9.38
N ALA A 135 16.15 12.26 -10.39
CA ALA A 135 16.62 12.27 -11.78
C ALA A 135 17.93 13.08 -11.94
N LEU A 136 18.15 14.09 -11.12
CA LEU A 136 19.33 14.97 -11.20
C LEU A 136 20.55 14.43 -10.42
N ALA A 137 20.43 13.26 -9.78
CA ALA A 137 21.47 12.76 -8.89
C ALA A 137 22.86 12.60 -9.55
N LEU A 138 22.92 12.16 -10.82
CA LEU A 138 24.18 11.96 -11.53
C LEU A 138 24.94 13.27 -11.82
N GLN A 139 24.32 14.43 -11.62
CA GLN A 139 24.98 15.74 -11.79
C GLN A 139 25.77 16.15 -10.54
N VAL A 140 25.57 15.44 -9.41
CA VAL A 140 26.27 15.74 -8.15
C VAL A 140 27.63 15.07 -8.12
N HIS A 141 28.67 15.84 -7.90
CA HIS A 141 30.07 15.35 -7.79
C HIS A 141 30.65 15.71 -6.43
N PRO A 142 31.55 14.91 -5.86
CA PRO A 142 32.05 13.59 -6.28
C PRO A 142 31.00 12.47 -6.08
N SER A 143 31.30 11.25 -6.56
CA SER A 143 30.39 10.09 -6.51
C SER A 143 29.88 9.75 -5.11
N HIS A 144 30.68 9.95 -4.06
CA HIS A 144 30.25 9.76 -2.69
C HIS A 144 29.09 10.71 -2.30
N ASN A 145 29.20 11.98 -2.66
CA ASN A 145 28.16 12.98 -2.38
C ASN A 145 26.90 12.70 -3.21
N MET A 146 27.07 12.24 -4.45
CA MET A 146 25.97 11.79 -5.31
C MET A 146 25.15 10.69 -4.64
N LEU A 147 25.80 9.67 -4.10
CA LEU A 147 25.11 8.54 -3.45
C LEU A 147 24.35 8.99 -2.19
N TRP A 148 24.95 9.84 -1.36
CA TRP A 148 24.29 10.40 -0.18
C TRP A 148 23.13 11.34 -0.55
N TYR A 149 23.33 12.19 -1.55
CA TYR A 149 22.26 13.02 -2.10
C TYR A 149 21.06 12.15 -2.52
N PHE A 150 21.35 11.07 -3.26
CA PHE A 150 20.33 10.15 -3.72
C PHE A 150 19.60 9.44 -2.56
N VAL A 151 20.33 8.98 -1.54
CA VAL A 151 19.74 8.40 -0.32
C VAL A 151 18.76 9.37 0.35
N ILE A 152 19.17 10.64 0.53
CA ILE A 152 18.34 11.66 1.18
C ILE A 152 17.09 11.94 0.35
N VAL A 153 17.25 12.17 -0.95
CA VAL A 153 16.11 12.47 -1.84
C VAL A 153 15.14 11.29 -1.95
N ARG A 154 15.65 10.06 -2.01
CA ARG A 154 14.82 8.85 -1.95
C ARG A 154 14.09 8.72 -0.60
N GLY A 155 14.72 9.11 0.50
CA GLY A 155 14.08 9.18 1.82
C GLY A 155 12.92 10.19 1.84
N ILE A 156 13.10 11.38 1.27
CA ILE A 156 12.05 12.39 1.13
C ILE A 156 10.90 11.88 0.24
N CYS A 157 11.23 11.21 -0.86
CA CYS A 157 10.22 10.55 -1.71
C CYS A 157 9.43 9.52 -0.90
N GLY A 158 10.12 8.68 -0.12
CA GLY A 158 9.51 7.69 0.76
C GLY A 158 8.59 8.31 1.81
N PHE A 159 8.95 9.45 2.39
CA PHE A 159 8.10 10.19 3.33
C PHE A 159 6.76 10.58 2.69
N GLY A 160 6.78 11.06 1.45
CA GLY A 160 5.57 11.34 0.69
C GLY A 160 4.73 10.08 0.44
N VAL A 161 5.37 9.02 -0.08
CA VAL A 161 4.72 7.71 -0.37
C VAL A 161 4.07 7.13 0.90
N GLY A 162 4.80 7.09 2.02
CA GLY A 162 4.26 6.59 3.29
C GLY A 162 3.06 7.39 3.79
N GLY A 163 3.09 8.71 3.62
CA GLY A 163 1.99 9.59 4.01
C GLY A 163 0.71 9.42 3.18
N GLU A 164 0.77 8.78 2.02
CA GLU A 164 -0.38 8.48 1.18
C GLU A 164 -1.18 7.26 1.63
N TYR A 165 -0.56 6.29 2.31
CA TYR A 165 -1.23 5.03 2.66
C TYR A 165 -2.48 5.19 3.54
N PRO A 166 -2.45 5.93 4.68
CA PRO A 166 -3.60 6.02 5.56
C PRO A 166 -4.82 6.70 4.89
N PRO A 167 -4.67 7.88 4.26
CA PRO A 167 -5.80 8.54 3.64
C PRO A 167 -6.33 7.82 2.39
N SER A 168 -5.45 7.16 1.61
CA SER A 168 -5.86 6.38 0.44
C SER A 168 -6.62 5.12 0.83
N ALA A 169 -6.17 4.39 1.85
CA ALA A 169 -6.85 3.21 2.35
C ALA A 169 -8.23 3.55 2.93
N ALA A 170 -8.32 4.65 3.69
CA ALA A 170 -9.59 5.12 4.24
C ALA A 170 -10.57 5.53 3.12
N ALA A 171 -10.13 6.28 2.12
CA ALA A 171 -10.95 6.66 0.98
C ALA A 171 -11.43 5.42 0.19
N GLY A 172 -10.55 4.44 -0.05
CA GLY A 172 -10.91 3.21 -0.75
C GLY A 172 -11.96 2.38 -0.05
N ILE A 173 -11.99 2.36 1.29
CA ILE A 173 -13.02 1.65 2.05
C ILE A 173 -14.33 2.43 2.04
N GLU A 174 -14.29 3.73 2.29
CA GLU A 174 -15.47 4.60 2.30
C GLU A 174 -16.24 4.52 0.98
N GLU A 175 -15.54 4.53 -0.14
CA GLU A 175 -16.16 4.38 -1.47
C GLU A 175 -16.59 2.92 -1.77
N SER A 176 -15.94 1.92 -1.16
CA SER A 176 -16.33 0.51 -1.34
C SER A 176 -17.53 0.10 -0.49
N ASP A 177 -17.92 0.90 0.50
CA ASP A 177 -19.11 0.64 1.33
C ASP A 177 -20.41 0.79 0.53
N ASP A 178 -20.41 1.55 -0.58
CA ASP A 178 -21.55 1.62 -1.54
C ASP A 178 -21.75 0.31 -2.34
N PHE A 179 -20.76 -0.58 -2.36
CA PHE A 179 -20.87 -1.89 -2.99
C PHE A 179 -21.35 -2.94 -2.00
N LYS A 180 -22.07 -3.95 -2.51
CA LYS A 180 -22.53 -5.09 -1.68
C LYS A 180 -21.34 -5.64 -0.87
N ARG A 181 -21.51 -5.84 0.44
CA ARG A 181 -20.52 -6.36 1.41
C ARG A 181 -19.67 -7.53 0.87
N ARG A 182 -20.26 -8.37 -0.01
CA ARG A 182 -19.60 -9.52 -0.65
C ARG A 182 -18.41 -9.13 -1.56
N TYR A 183 -18.43 -7.96 -2.20
CA TYR A 183 -17.39 -7.54 -3.15
C TYR A 183 -16.34 -6.61 -2.54
N ARG A 184 -16.48 -6.23 -1.28
CA ARG A 184 -15.59 -5.31 -0.59
C ARG A 184 -14.13 -5.78 -0.58
N GLY A 185 -13.89 -7.07 -0.26
CA GLY A 185 -12.54 -7.65 -0.25
C GLY A 185 -11.83 -7.56 -1.61
N PRO A 186 -12.38 -8.15 -2.69
CA PRO A 186 -11.80 -8.07 -4.03
C PRO A 186 -11.59 -6.64 -4.54
N ILE A 187 -12.52 -5.73 -4.26
CA ILE A 187 -12.39 -4.32 -4.66
C ILE A 187 -11.21 -3.68 -3.94
N PHE A 188 -11.11 -3.85 -2.61
CA PHE A 188 -9.99 -3.32 -1.83
C PHE A 188 -8.64 -3.86 -2.30
N VAL A 189 -8.53 -5.16 -2.54
CA VAL A 189 -7.30 -5.81 -3.05
C VAL A 189 -6.94 -5.29 -4.44
N SER A 190 -7.92 -5.12 -5.33
CA SER A 190 -7.71 -4.57 -6.66
C SER A 190 -7.22 -3.12 -6.60
N PHE A 191 -7.79 -2.33 -5.72
CA PHE A 191 -7.47 -0.93 -5.50
C PHE A 191 -6.07 -0.72 -4.91
N THR A 192 -5.64 -1.55 -3.97
CA THR A 192 -4.36 -1.42 -3.26
C THR A 192 -3.28 -2.31 -3.85
N THR A 193 -3.37 -3.60 -3.59
CA THR A 193 -2.30 -4.57 -3.88
C THR A 193 -2.10 -4.81 -5.37
N LEU A 194 -3.20 -4.93 -6.16
CA LEU A 194 -3.07 -5.18 -7.60
C LEU A 194 -2.42 -4.00 -8.32
N MET A 195 -2.81 -2.77 -7.99
CA MET A 195 -2.21 -1.57 -8.59
C MET A 195 -0.73 -1.47 -8.24
N ALA A 196 -0.38 -1.59 -6.96
CA ALA A 196 1.02 -1.53 -6.52
C ALA A 196 1.88 -2.64 -7.13
N THR A 197 1.36 -3.88 -7.21
CA THR A 197 2.10 -5.03 -7.77
C THR A 197 2.24 -4.92 -9.28
N SER A 198 1.22 -4.45 -10.01
CA SER A 198 1.25 -4.27 -11.46
C SER A 198 2.26 -3.21 -11.91
N ALA A 199 2.61 -2.28 -11.05
CA ALA A 199 3.59 -1.25 -11.33
C ALA A 199 5.00 -1.81 -11.56
N ALA A 200 5.39 -2.87 -10.86
CA ALA A 200 6.73 -3.45 -10.94
C ALA A 200 7.09 -3.98 -12.34
N PRO A 201 6.29 -4.84 -12.99
CA PRO A 201 6.60 -5.30 -14.36
C PRO A 201 6.58 -4.15 -15.36
N ILE A 202 5.66 -3.19 -15.23
CA ILE A 202 5.59 -2.03 -16.13
C ILE A 202 6.84 -1.16 -15.98
N GLN A 203 7.29 -0.91 -14.75
CA GLN A 203 8.53 -0.17 -14.48
C GLN A 203 9.75 -0.89 -15.08
N MET A 204 9.82 -2.23 -14.98
CA MET A 204 10.91 -3.00 -15.59
C MET A 204 10.87 -3.00 -17.11
N ILE A 205 9.69 -2.98 -17.73
CA ILE A 205 9.53 -2.81 -19.18
C ILE A 205 10.02 -1.40 -19.58
N VAL A 206 9.62 -0.35 -18.87
CA VAL A 206 10.11 1.02 -19.11
C VAL A 206 11.64 1.07 -19.02
N TYR A 207 12.22 0.44 -18.00
CA TYR A 207 13.67 0.35 -17.86
C TYR A 207 14.33 -0.35 -19.07
N LEU A 208 13.80 -1.50 -19.50
CA LEU A 208 14.34 -2.25 -20.65
C LEU A 208 14.22 -1.44 -21.96
N VAL A 209 13.10 -0.74 -22.16
CA VAL A 209 12.90 0.13 -23.34
C VAL A 209 13.90 1.28 -23.31
N CYS A 210 14.04 1.99 -22.19
CA CYS A 210 15.00 3.09 -22.04
C CYS A 210 16.45 2.61 -22.26
N LEU A 211 16.80 1.43 -21.74
CA LEU A 211 18.11 0.83 -21.90
C LEU A 211 18.44 0.53 -23.37
N LYS A 212 17.48 -0.02 -24.11
CA LYS A 212 17.65 -0.28 -25.55
C LYS A 212 17.70 1.01 -26.37
N ALA A 213 16.80 1.95 -26.08
CA ALA A 213 16.71 3.23 -26.79
C ALA A 213 17.98 4.08 -26.61
N SER A 214 18.64 3.99 -25.45
CA SER A 214 19.90 4.69 -25.16
C SER A 214 21.16 3.95 -25.63
N ASN A 215 21.03 2.83 -26.35
CA ASN A 215 22.15 1.97 -26.73
C ASN A 215 23.04 1.56 -25.54
N ASN A 216 22.42 1.19 -24.41
CA ASN A 216 23.06 0.84 -23.14
C ASN A 216 23.83 2.00 -22.48
N ASN A 217 23.54 3.25 -22.82
CA ASN A 217 24.09 4.40 -22.11
C ASN A 217 23.41 4.52 -20.73
N LEU A 218 24.10 4.10 -19.68
CA LEU A 218 23.53 3.98 -18.33
C LEU A 218 23.14 5.34 -17.72
N PRO A 219 23.94 6.42 -17.83
CA PRO A 219 23.53 7.77 -17.40
C PRO A 219 22.24 8.23 -18.05
N VAL A 220 22.11 8.09 -19.37
CA VAL A 220 20.91 8.47 -20.12
C VAL A 220 19.71 7.62 -19.69
N THR A 221 19.91 6.32 -19.53
CA THR A 221 18.88 5.39 -19.02
C THR A 221 18.39 5.81 -17.64
N PHE A 222 19.31 6.15 -16.73
CA PHE A 222 18.97 6.59 -15.38
C PHE A 222 18.11 7.87 -15.40
N HIS A 223 18.54 8.90 -16.13
CA HIS A 223 17.76 10.12 -16.28
C HIS A 223 16.37 9.85 -16.89
N ALA A 224 16.28 8.99 -17.91
CA ALA A 224 15.03 8.67 -18.58
C ALA A 224 14.03 7.98 -17.64
N ILE A 225 14.46 6.94 -16.90
CA ILE A 225 13.54 6.21 -16.01
C ILE A 225 13.02 7.07 -14.85
N TYR A 226 13.84 7.95 -14.28
CA TYR A 226 13.41 8.85 -13.21
C TYR A 226 12.54 10.01 -13.73
N SER A 227 12.83 10.52 -14.94
CA SER A 227 11.97 11.52 -15.58
C SER A 227 10.59 10.95 -15.89
N ILE A 228 10.50 9.74 -16.43
CA ILE A 228 9.23 9.05 -16.66
C ILE A 228 8.52 8.76 -15.33
N ALA A 229 9.26 8.33 -14.29
CA ALA A 229 8.70 8.09 -12.96
C ALA A 229 8.10 9.34 -12.32
N THR A 230 8.55 10.54 -12.69
CA THR A 230 8.02 11.82 -12.19
C THR A 230 6.63 12.13 -12.77
N ILE A 231 6.31 11.63 -13.96
CA ILE A 231 5.03 11.91 -14.64
C ILE A 231 3.84 11.39 -13.82
N LEU A 232 3.94 10.20 -13.24
CA LEU A 232 2.85 9.58 -12.47
C LEU A 232 2.42 10.42 -11.27
N PRO A 233 3.31 10.75 -10.30
CA PRO A 233 2.93 11.59 -9.16
C PRO A 233 2.54 13.01 -9.58
N ALA A 234 3.06 13.55 -10.69
CA ALA A 234 2.63 14.84 -11.22
C ALA A 234 1.17 14.79 -11.72
N ILE A 235 0.78 13.74 -12.42
CA ILE A 235 -0.62 13.52 -12.84
C ILE A 235 -1.52 13.43 -11.59
N ILE A 236 -1.10 12.67 -10.57
CA ILE A 236 -1.84 12.52 -9.32
C ILE A 236 -2.00 13.88 -8.64
N LEU A 237 -0.94 14.68 -8.58
CA LEU A 237 -0.98 16.03 -7.99
C LEU A 237 -2.05 16.89 -8.68
N VAL A 238 -2.09 16.88 -10.03
CA VAL A 238 -3.09 17.61 -10.81
C VAL A 238 -4.50 17.09 -10.51
N LEU A 239 -4.73 15.78 -10.52
CA LEU A 239 -6.04 15.20 -10.22
C LEU A 239 -6.52 15.58 -8.81
N ARG A 240 -5.61 15.64 -7.82
CA ARG A 240 -5.92 16.01 -6.43
C ARG A 240 -6.31 17.48 -6.26
N PHE A 241 -5.94 18.37 -7.16
CA PHE A 241 -6.46 19.74 -7.15
C PHE A 241 -7.97 19.79 -7.39
N PHE A 242 -8.53 18.83 -8.12
CA PHE A 242 -9.96 18.74 -8.42
C PHE A 242 -10.74 17.85 -7.42
N MET A 243 -10.07 17.17 -6.49
CA MET A 243 -10.71 16.38 -5.43
C MET A 243 -11.43 17.26 -4.41
N THR A 244 -12.52 16.74 -3.87
CA THR A 244 -13.21 17.29 -2.69
C THR A 244 -13.02 16.37 -1.50
N ASP A 245 -13.09 16.92 -0.28
CA ASP A 245 -13.10 16.10 0.94
C ASP A 245 -14.36 15.24 1.00
N SER A 246 -14.24 13.98 1.43
CA SER A 246 -15.35 13.04 1.57
C SER A 246 -16.38 13.57 2.60
N THR A 247 -17.67 13.43 2.28
CA THR A 247 -18.78 13.81 3.19
C THR A 247 -18.74 13.03 4.50
N LEU A 248 -18.40 11.74 4.46
CA LEU A 248 -18.26 10.91 5.67
C LEU A 248 -17.18 11.42 6.61
N PHE A 249 -16.11 12.01 6.09
CA PHE A 249 -15.08 12.64 6.89
C PHE A 249 -15.59 13.87 7.67
N HIS A 250 -16.52 14.63 7.08
CA HIS A 250 -17.14 15.78 7.75
C HIS A 250 -18.21 15.39 8.77
N TYR A 251 -18.87 14.23 8.59
CA TYR A 251 -19.96 13.74 9.46
C TYR A 251 -19.49 12.94 10.67
N SER A 252 -18.26 12.45 10.70
CA SER A 252 -17.83 11.65 11.85
C SER A 252 -17.90 12.49 13.13
N ASN A 253 -18.82 12.12 14.03
CA ASN A 253 -18.97 12.74 15.37
C ASN A 253 -17.66 12.73 16.17
N PHE A 254 -16.74 11.83 15.83
CA PHE A 254 -15.39 11.74 16.40
C PHE A 254 -14.48 12.93 16.07
N LYS A 255 -14.76 13.71 15.01
CA LYS A 255 -13.98 14.91 14.66
C LYS A 255 -14.25 16.06 15.61
N ARG A 256 -15.44 16.14 16.22
CA ARG A 256 -15.87 17.21 17.11
C ARG A 256 -15.31 17.11 18.53
N GLN A 257 -14.93 15.92 18.98
CA GLN A 257 -14.29 15.76 20.28
C GLN A 257 -12.82 16.16 20.21
N LYS A 258 -12.36 16.96 21.19
CA LYS A 258 -10.93 17.20 21.41
C LYS A 258 -10.27 15.83 21.61
N LYS A 259 -9.57 15.33 20.59
CA LYS A 259 -8.81 14.07 20.62
C LYS A 259 -7.66 14.25 21.63
N SER A 260 -7.93 13.95 22.90
CA SER A 260 -6.92 14.03 23.94
C SER A 260 -6.00 12.81 23.90
N PRO A 261 -4.77 12.90 24.40
CA PRO A 261 -3.89 11.71 24.51
C PRO A 261 -4.54 10.56 25.29
N ARG A 262 -5.39 10.88 26.29
CA ARG A 262 -6.18 9.91 27.06
C ARG A 262 -7.17 9.15 26.18
N PHE A 263 -7.79 9.81 25.20
CA PHE A 263 -8.70 9.17 24.26
C PHE A 263 -7.97 8.09 23.43
N TYR A 264 -6.84 8.44 22.84
CA TYR A 264 -6.03 7.49 22.06
C TYR A 264 -5.52 6.34 22.92
N TRP A 265 -5.11 6.62 24.15
CA TRP A 265 -4.66 5.57 25.07
C TRP A 265 -5.76 4.55 25.40
N LEU A 266 -7.01 5.00 25.61
CA LEU A 266 -8.17 4.12 25.83
C LEU A 266 -8.46 3.26 24.60
N LEU A 267 -8.37 3.80 23.39
CA LEU A 267 -8.52 3.04 22.16
C LEU A 267 -7.46 1.92 22.06
N VAL A 268 -6.20 2.29 22.25
CA VAL A 268 -5.10 1.32 22.22
C VAL A 268 -5.30 0.28 23.32
N ARG A 269 -5.66 0.65 24.54
CA ARG A 269 -5.89 -0.27 25.66
C ARG A 269 -7.01 -1.28 25.37
N LYS A 270 -8.09 -0.85 24.70
CA LYS A 270 -9.22 -1.75 24.36
C LYS A 270 -8.85 -2.72 23.25
N TYR A 271 -8.16 -2.24 22.21
CA TYR A 271 -7.90 -2.99 20.98
C TYR A 271 -6.45 -3.46 20.83
N TRP A 272 -5.62 -3.39 21.89
CA TRP A 272 -4.19 -3.75 21.80
C TRP A 272 -3.92 -5.16 21.25
N PRO A 273 -4.74 -6.22 21.53
CA PRO A 273 -4.44 -7.54 20.99
C PRO A 273 -4.60 -7.56 19.45
N ARG A 274 -5.67 -6.92 18.92
CA ARG A 274 -5.90 -6.80 17.48
C ARG A 274 -4.80 -5.94 16.82
N LEU A 275 -4.41 -4.84 17.49
CA LEU A 275 -3.36 -3.95 17.01
C LEU A 275 -1.99 -4.66 16.97
N PHE A 276 -1.65 -5.41 18.01
CA PHE A 276 -0.40 -6.15 18.09
C PHE A 276 -0.33 -7.27 17.05
N THR A 277 -1.38 -8.09 16.92
CA THR A 277 -1.39 -9.21 15.98
C THR A 277 -1.36 -8.75 14.54
N THR A 278 -2.13 -7.70 14.16
CA THR A 278 -2.10 -7.13 12.80
C THR A 278 -0.76 -6.47 12.51
N SER A 279 -0.17 -5.73 13.45
CA SER A 279 1.14 -5.10 13.30
C SER A 279 2.26 -6.14 13.14
N LEU A 280 2.23 -7.20 13.96
CA LEU A 280 3.21 -8.29 13.87
C LEU A 280 3.09 -9.07 12.56
N ALA A 281 1.87 -9.34 12.11
CA ALA A 281 1.62 -10.00 10.83
C ALA A 281 2.16 -9.16 9.65
N PHE A 282 1.92 -7.84 9.67
CA PHE A 282 2.47 -6.91 8.67
C PHE A 282 3.99 -6.88 8.71
N PHE A 283 4.59 -6.81 9.91
CA PHE A 283 6.03 -6.82 10.09
C PHE A 283 6.66 -8.08 9.47
N LEU A 284 6.16 -9.27 9.83
CA LEU A 284 6.70 -10.54 9.34
C LEU A 284 6.57 -10.68 7.82
N TYR A 285 5.43 -10.28 7.26
CA TYR A 285 5.23 -10.32 5.81
C TYR A 285 6.19 -9.37 5.07
N ASP A 286 6.24 -8.11 5.46
CA ASP A 286 7.08 -7.13 4.79
C ASP A 286 8.56 -7.42 4.98
N PHE A 287 8.95 -8.00 6.14
CA PHE A 287 10.34 -8.44 6.42
C PHE A 287 10.87 -9.43 5.39
N ILE A 288 10.02 -10.32 4.85
CA ILE A 288 10.43 -11.30 3.83
C ILE A 288 10.14 -10.82 2.41
N ASN A 289 9.03 -10.11 2.19
CA ASN A 289 8.57 -9.74 0.85
C ASN A 289 9.42 -8.63 0.24
N PHE A 290 9.68 -7.54 0.98
CA PHE A 290 10.39 -6.39 0.45
C PHE A 290 11.85 -6.67 0.07
N PRO A 291 12.68 -7.33 0.91
CA PRO A 291 14.04 -7.67 0.50
C PRO A 291 14.05 -8.57 -0.73
N ASN A 292 13.18 -9.58 -0.79
CA ASN A 292 13.06 -10.47 -1.94
C ASN A 292 12.64 -9.73 -3.22
N SER A 293 11.85 -8.67 -3.11
CA SER A 293 11.45 -7.86 -4.26
C SER A 293 12.54 -6.85 -4.66
N ILE A 294 13.04 -6.03 -3.72
CA ILE A 294 13.95 -4.91 -3.98
C ILE A 294 15.37 -5.37 -4.32
N MET A 295 15.82 -6.48 -3.74
CA MET A 295 17.17 -7.01 -3.98
C MET A 295 17.21 -8.14 -5.02
N SER A 296 16.10 -8.46 -5.65
CA SER A 296 16.00 -9.50 -6.68
C SER A 296 16.94 -9.25 -7.86
N SER A 297 17.13 -8.00 -8.26
CA SER A 297 18.05 -7.62 -9.34
C SER A 297 19.51 -7.97 -9.03
N SER A 298 19.94 -7.82 -7.78
CA SER A 298 21.27 -8.19 -7.32
C SER A 298 21.51 -9.72 -7.41
N ILE A 299 20.50 -10.49 -7.05
CA ILE A 299 20.57 -11.97 -7.14
C ILE A 299 20.63 -12.39 -8.61
N ILE A 300 19.71 -11.88 -9.45
CA ILE A 300 19.64 -12.26 -10.86
C ILE A 300 20.89 -11.80 -11.61
N SER A 301 21.36 -10.55 -11.42
CA SER A 301 22.55 -10.04 -12.11
C SER A 301 23.81 -10.87 -11.83
N SER A 302 23.89 -11.48 -10.66
CA SER A 302 25.02 -12.34 -10.28
C SER A 302 24.95 -13.76 -10.87
N LEU A 303 23.78 -14.17 -11.36
CA LEU A 303 23.57 -15.49 -11.99
C LEU A 303 23.63 -15.40 -13.53
N VAL A 304 23.43 -14.22 -14.10
CA VAL A 304 23.50 -14.01 -15.56
C VAL A 304 24.96 -14.06 -16.00
N LYS A 305 25.26 -14.88 -17.00
CA LYS A 305 26.59 -14.98 -17.63
C LYS A 305 26.98 -13.61 -18.19
N ASP A 306 28.27 -13.28 -18.07
CA ASP A 306 28.88 -12.02 -18.54
C ASP A 306 28.27 -10.75 -17.96
N HIS A 307 27.49 -10.85 -16.87
CA HIS A 307 26.77 -9.73 -16.23
C HIS A 307 26.01 -8.83 -17.24
N ASN A 308 25.44 -9.43 -18.30
CA ASN A 308 24.73 -8.69 -19.34
C ASN A 308 23.48 -8.02 -18.77
N ILE A 309 23.48 -6.68 -18.84
CA ILE A 309 22.44 -5.85 -18.25
C ILE A 309 21.08 -6.03 -18.92
N GLN A 310 21.04 -6.24 -20.25
CA GLN A 310 19.80 -6.45 -20.99
C GLN A 310 19.17 -7.79 -20.60
N THR A 311 19.98 -8.83 -20.53
CA THR A 311 19.52 -10.16 -20.10
C THR A 311 19.01 -10.12 -18.66
N THR A 312 19.71 -9.42 -17.78
CA THR A 312 19.27 -9.19 -16.39
C THR A 312 17.92 -8.46 -16.36
N ALA A 313 17.74 -7.43 -17.18
CA ALA A 313 16.48 -6.67 -17.25
C ALA A 313 15.32 -7.53 -17.76
N ILE A 314 15.54 -8.40 -18.78
CA ILE A 314 14.52 -9.32 -19.30
C ILE A 314 14.06 -10.29 -18.19
N TRP A 315 14.99 -10.92 -17.48
CA TRP A 315 14.64 -11.82 -16.37
C TRP A 315 13.92 -11.11 -15.23
N GLN A 316 14.26 -9.83 -14.97
CA GLN A 316 13.55 -9.00 -14.00
C GLN A 316 12.12 -8.68 -14.42
N VAL A 317 11.85 -8.42 -15.71
CA VAL A 317 10.48 -8.26 -16.23
C VAL A 317 9.65 -9.53 -15.96
N ILE A 318 10.19 -10.69 -16.26
CA ILE A 318 9.50 -11.97 -16.06
C ILE A 318 9.24 -12.19 -14.56
N LEU A 319 10.27 -11.99 -13.70
CA LEU A 319 10.13 -12.15 -12.27
C LEU A 319 9.06 -11.21 -11.67
N ALA A 320 9.06 -9.94 -12.08
CA ALA A 320 8.12 -8.94 -11.60
C ALA A 320 6.68 -9.19 -12.07
N ALA A 321 6.48 -9.88 -13.21
CA ALA A 321 5.16 -10.17 -13.74
C ALA A 321 4.45 -11.33 -13.01
N LEU A 322 5.21 -12.31 -12.49
CA LEU A 322 4.65 -13.52 -11.87
C LEU A 322 3.79 -13.26 -10.62
N PRO A 323 4.05 -12.27 -9.76
CA PRO A 323 3.18 -11.94 -8.62
C PRO A 323 1.79 -11.44 -9.02
N VAL A 324 1.62 -10.81 -10.19
CA VAL A 324 0.34 -10.19 -10.60
C VAL A 324 -0.82 -11.19 -10.66
N PRO A 325 -0.70 -12.37 -11.31
CA PRO A 325 -1.73 -13.40 -11.23
C PRO A 325 -2.01 -13.87 -9.79
N GLY A 326 -0.97 -13.90 -8.94
CA GLY A 326 -1.10 -14.26 -7.52
C GLY A 326 -2.07 -13.32 -6.80
N VAL A 327 -1.96 -11.99 -7.02
CA VAL A 327 -2.90 -11.02 -6.43
C VAL A 327 -4.34 -11.27 -6.90
N LEU A 328 -4.56 -11.56 -8.18
CA LEU A 328 -5.90 -11.83 -8.71
C LEU A 328 -6.54 -13.07 -8.06
N VAL A 329 -5.76 -14.14 -7.93
CA VAL A 329 -6.19 -15.35 -7.22
C VAL A 329 -6.44 -15.03 -5.75
N GLY A 330 -5.60 -14.26 -5.10
CA GLY A 330 -5.75 -13.80 -3.72
C GLY A 330 -7.05 -13.00 -3.52
N ALA A 331 -7.33 -12.05 -4.41
CA ALA A 331 -8.57 -11.28 -4.39
C ALA A 331 -9.84 -12.17 -4.46
N TRP A 332 -9.80 -13.22 -5.27
CA TRP A 332 -10.87 -14.20 -5.34
C TRP A 332 -10.96 -15.06 -4.07
N LEU A 333 -9.83 -15.55 -3.58
CA LEU A 333 -9.75 -16.40 -2.38
C LEU A 333 -10.23 -15.67 -1.12
N THR A 334 -10.02 -14.37 -0.98
CA THR A 334 -10.52 -13.60 0.18
C THR A 334 -12.03 -13.74 0.39
N ASN A 335 -12.79 -13.97 -0.69
CA ASN A 335 -14.22 -14.22 -0.62
C ASN A 335 -14.58 -15.72 -0.56
N ALA A 336 -13.74 -16.59 -1.14
CA ALA A 336 -14.05 -18.02 -1.26
C ALA A 336 -13.77 -18.76 0.06
N ILE A 337 -12.64 -18.48 0.71
CA ILE A 337 -12.20 -19.18 1.93
C ILE A 337 -11.99 -18.24 3.12
N GLY A 338 -12.18 -16.93 2.94
CA GLY A 338 -11.97 -15.93 3.98
C GLY A 338 -10.55 -15.33 3.98
N ARG A 339 -10.39 -14.21 4.72
CA ARG A 339 -9.16 -13.41 4.72
C ARG A 339 -8.02 -14.15 5.43
N ARG A 340 -8.31 -14.72 6.59
CA ARG A 340 -7.35 -15.45 7.43
C ARG A 340 -6.78 -16.67 6.70
N TYR A 341 -7.64 -17.51 6.13
CA TYR A 341 -7.21 -18.74 5.44
C TYR A 341 -6.46 -18.43 4.15
N THR A 342 -6.83 -17.39 3.42
CA THR A 342 -6.07 -16.93 2.25
C THR A 342 -4.65 -16.55 2.63
N GLY A 343 -4.47 -15.82 3.73
CA GLY A 343 -3.14 -15.48 4.25
C GLY A 343 -2.32 -16.71 4.65
N LEU A 344 -2.94 -17.70 5.31
CA LEU A 344 -2.29 -18.96 5.67
C LEU A 344 -1.81 -19.74 4.44
N VAL A 345 -2.62 -19.83 3.38
CA VAL A 345 -2.23 -20.47 2.11
C VAL A 345 -1.01 -19.77 1.49
N GLY A 346 -0.97 -18.44 1.51
CA GLY A 346 0.18 -17.69 1.00
C GLY A 346 1.46 -17.94 1.79
N PHE A 347 1.41 -17.90 3.12
CA PHE A 347 2.57 -18.23 3.94
C PHE A 347 3.00 -19.70 3.80
N ALA A 348 2.06 -20.63 3.68
CA ALA A 348 2.40 -22.04 3.40
C ALA A 348 3.19 -22.18 2.09
N GLY A 349 2.78 -21.45 1.03
CA GLY A 349 3.53 -21.40 -0.22
C GLY A 349 4.95 -20.83 -0.04
N TYR A 350 5.10 -19.78 0.78
CA TYR A 350 6.42 -19.24 1.13
C TYR A 350 7.29 -20.25 1.88
N VAL A 351 6.74 -21.00 2.82
CA VAL A 351 7.47 -22.04 3.57
C VAL A 351 7.97 -23.10 2.59
N VAL A 352 7.07 -23.69 1.79
CA VAL A 352 7.42 -24.77 0.87
C VAL A 352 8.45 -24.31 -0.16
N LEU A 353 8.18 -23.19 -0.86
CA LEU A 353 9.08 -22.71 -1.92
C LEU A 353 10.37 -22.13 -1.35
N GLY A 354 10.36 -21.49 -0.20
CA GLY A 354 11.55 -20.97 0.45
C GLY A 354 12.55 -22.09 0.78
N PHE A 355 12.08 -23.18 1.39
CA PHE A 355 12.95 -24.32 1.67
C PHE A 355 13.36 -25.08 0.40
N ILE A 356 12.50 -25.23 -0.61
CA ILE A 356 12.87 -25.84 -1.90
C ILE A 356 13.95 -25.04 -2.60
N ILE A 357 13.77 -23.72 -2.78
CA ILE A 357 14.74 -22.86 -3.44
C ILE A 357 16.04 -22.81 -2.64
N GLY A 358 15.97 -22.66 -1.32
CA GLY A 358 17.14 -22.67 -0.45
C GLY A 358 17.95 -23.96 -0.55
N GLY A 359 17.28 -25.11 -0.49
CA GLY A 359 17.93 -26.43 -0.53
C GLY A 359 18.48 -26.85 -1.90
N THR A 360 17.85 -26.36 -2.97
CA THR A 360 18.25 -26.69 -4.34
C THR A 360 19.02 -25.57 -5.04
N PHE A 361 19.36 -24.48 -4.35
CA PHE A 361 19.92 -23.25 -4.92
C PHE A 361 21.15 -23.51 -5.81
N SER A 362 22.07 -24.37 -5.41
CA SER A 362 23.28 -24.69 -6.16
C SER A 362 23.01 -25.34 -7.53
N LYS A 363 21.98 -26.17 -7.61
CA LYS A 363 21.55 -26.80 -8.89
C LYS A 363 20.66 -25.84 -9.67
N LEU A 364 19.76 -25.15 -8.99
CA LEU A 364 18.77 -24.26 -9.57
C LEU A 364 19.41 -23.02 -10.21
N SER A 365 20.50 -22.50 -9.61
CA SER A 365 21.26 -21.37 -10.15
C SER A 365 21.91 -21.63 -11.52
N GLN A 366 22.08 -22.90 -11.90
CA GLN A 366 22.57 -23.29 -13.24
C GLN A 366 21.46 -23.20 -14.30
N HIS A 367 20.19 -23.23 -13.90
CA HIS A 367 19.02 -23.21 -14.77
C HIS A 367 18.19 -21.94 -14.52
N MET A 368 18.60 -20.83 -15.12
CA MET A 368 18.04 -19.49 -14.88
C MET A 368 16.51 -19.43 -15.00
N ALA A 369 15.95 -20.07 -16.03
CA ALA A 369 14.49 -20.07 -16.24
C ALA A 369 13.75 -20.75 -15.06
N ALA A 370 14.21 -21.90 -14.61
CA ALA A 370 13.62 -22.60 -13.47
C ALA A 370 13.76 -21.79 -12.17
N PHE A 371 14.93 -21.16 -11.97
CA PHE A 371 15.16 -20.28 -10.83
C PHE A 371 14.18 -19.11 -10.80
N VAL A 372 14.03 -18.38 -11.92
CA VAL A 372 13.15 -17.21 -12.01
C VAL A 372 11.68 -17.60 -11.83
N VAL A 373 11.25 -18.73 -12.38
CA VAL A 373 9.87 -19.21 -12.21
C VAL A 373 9.59 -19.58 -10.75
N LEU A 374 10.45 -20.35 -10.09
CA LEU A 374 10.24 -20.73 -8.68
C LEU A 374 10.33 -19.50 -7.76
N TYR A 375 11.26 -18.58 -8.03
CA TYR A 375 11.37 -17.34 -7.28
C TYR A 375 10.15 -16.43 -7.48
N GLY A 376 9.64 -16.33 -8.71
CA GLY A 376 8.41 -15.60 -9.00
C GLY A 376 7.18 -16.23 -8.36
N LEU A 377 7.08 -17.56 -8.33
CA LEU A 377 6.03 -18.28 -7.62
C LEU A 377 6.10 -18.02 -6.10
N LEU A 378 7.31 -18.01 -5.51
CA LEU A 378 7.48 -17.62 -4.11
C LEU A 378 6.86 -16.24 -3.85
N GLN A 379 7.18 -15.23 -4.67
CA GLN A 379 6.61 -13.90 -4.54
C GLN A 379 5.08 -13.89 -4.83
N ALA A 380 4.63 -14.70 -5.81
CA ALA A 380 3.21 -14.82 -6.14
C ALA A 380 2.38 -15.34 -4.95
N PHE A 381 2.88 -16.34 -4.21
CA PHE A 381 2.23 -16.81 -2.98
C PHE A 381 2.18 -15.74 -1.89
N GLY A 382 3.22 -14.92 -1.77
CA GLY A 382 3.21 -13.78 -0.85
C GLY A 382 2.12 -12.76 -1.19
N HIS A 383 1.97 -12.43 -2.45
CA HIS A 383 0.98 -11.48 -2.92
C HIS A 383 -0.44 -12.07 -2.93
N LEU A 384 -0.59 -13.39 -3.20
CA LEU A 384 -1.85 -14.11 -3.10
C LEU A 384 -2.39 -14.14 -1.67
N GLY A 385 -1.54 -14.43 -0.70
CA GLY A 385 -1.92 -14.59 0.71
C GLY A 385 -1.83 -13.30 1.50
N PRO A 386 -0.74 -13.10 2.28
CA PRO A 386 -0.63 -11.94 3.16
C PRO A 386 -0.69 -10.60 2.41
N GLY A 387 -0.12 -10.50 1.21
CA GLY A 387 -0.16 -9.29 0.39
C GLY A 387 -1.58 -8.83 0.03
N ALA A 388 -2.49 -9.78 -0.26
CA ALA A 388 -3.89 -9.48 -0.53
C ALA A 388 -4.70 -9.22 0.75
N THR A 389 -4.34 -9.85 1.87
CA THR A 389 -5.21 -9.91 3.03
C THR A 389 -4.83 -8.99 4.17
N ILE A 390 -3.54 -8.70 4.40
CA ILE A 390 -3.10 -8.00 5.61
C ILE A 390 -3.60 -6.56 5.69
N GLY A 391 -3.62 -5.84 4.56
CA GLY A 391 -4.19 -4.49 4.50
C GLY A 391 -5.68 -4.50 4.79
N LEU A 392 -6.42 -5.46 4.21
CA LEU A 392 -7.84 -5.64 4.42
C LEU A 392 -8.16 -6.00 5.88
N ILE A 393 -7.46 -7.00 6.45
CA ILE A 393 -7.63 -7.39 7.85
C ILE A 393 -7.33 -6.20 8.78
N SER A 394 -6.24 -5.46 8.52
CA SER A 394 -5.86 -4.31 9.34
C SER A 394 -6.86 -3.15 9.29
N THR A 395 -7.66 -3.05 8.23
CA THR A 395 -8.71 -2.04 8.12
C THR A 395 -10.04 -2.52 8.68
N GLU A 396 -10.40 -3.79 8.48
CA GLU A 396 -11.65 -4.38 8.95
C GLU A 396 -11.62 -4.75 10.45
N SER A 397 -10.45 -4.90 11.06
CA SER A 397 -10.31 -5.31 12.47
C SER A 397 -10.58 -4.19 13.48
N PHE A 398 -10.79 -2.95 13.02
CA PHE A 398 -10.97 -1.81 13.91
C PHE A 398 -12.27 -1.06 13.62
N PRO A 399 -12.92 -0.53 14.69
CA PRO A 399 -14.11 0.31 14.55
C PRO A 399 -13.78 1.58 13.76
N THR A 400 -14.80 2.21 13.20
CA THR A 400 -14.67 3.36 12.27
C THR A 400 -13.80 4.48 12.85
N ALA A 401 -13.92 4.76 14.15
CA ALA A 401 -13.15 5.80 14.84
C ALA A 401 -11.65 5.53 14.94
N MET A 402 -11.24 4.26 14.96
CA MET A 402 -9.85 3.82 15.14
C MET A 402 -9.24 3.27 13.84
N ARG A 403 -10.03 3.04 12.80
CA ARG A 403 -9.61 2.35 11.57
C ARG A 403 -8.37 2.96 10.92
N GLY A 404 -8.37 4.29 10.74
CA GLY A 404 -7.23 5.00 10.16
C GLY A 404 -5.96 4.88 11.02
N MET A 405 -6.09 5.07 12.34
CA MET A 405 -4.96 4.93 13.28
C MET A 405 -4.45 3.48 13.33
N GLY A 406 -5.35 2.50 13.44
CA GLY A 406 -4.99 1.08 13.49
C GLY A 406 -4.25 0.64 12.23
N TYR A 407 -4.75 1.02 11.06
CA TYR A 407 -4.09 0.76 9.79
C TYR A 407 -2.72 1.46 9.68
N SER A 408 -2.61 2.73 10.10
CA SER A 408 -1.35 3.48 10.08
C SER A 408 -0.29 2.82 10.96
N VAL A 409 -0.65 2.42 12.18
CA VAL A 409 0.27 1.73 13.10
C VAL A 409 0.70 0.40 12.50
N ALA A 410 -0.24 -0.44 12.05
CA ALA A 410 0.08 -1.73 11.45
C ALA A 410 1.00 -1.59 10.22
N THR A 411 0.72 -0.62 9.33
CA THR A 411 1.54 -0.34 8.15
C THR A 411 2.94 0.19 8.53
N ALA A 412 3.05 1.05 9.55
CA ALA A 412 4.34 1.53 10.04
C ALA A 412 5.23 0.37 10.54
N PHE A 413 4.63 -0.59 11.27
CA PHE A 413 5.32 -1.81 11.68
C PHE A 413 5.70 -2.67 10.47
N GLY A 414 4.83 -2.79 9.47
CA GLY A 414 5.15 -3.47 8.20
C GLY A 414 6.36 -2.85 7.52
N ARG A 415 6.36 -1.53 7.33
CA ARG A 415 7.51 -0.83 6.72
C ARG A 415 8.79 -0.95 7.55
N THR A 416 8.66 -1.01 8.88
CA THR A 416 9.80 -1.31 9.76
C THR A 416 10.30 -2.73 9.50
N GLY A 417 9.42 -3.71 9.36
CA GLY A 417 9.78 -5.08 8.92
C GLY A 417 10.52 -5.10 7.60
N ALA A 418 10.02 -4.38 6.59
CA ALA A 418 10.67 -4.23 5.28
C ALA A 418 12.09 -3.66 5.40
N ALA A 419 12.28 -2.59 6.18
CA ALA A 419 13.57 -1.94 6.37
C ALA A 419 14.55 -2.85 7.12
N VAL A 420 14.13 -3.48 8.20
CA VAL A 420 14.95 -4.42 8.98
C VAL A 420 15.30 -5.65 8.12
N GLY A 421 14.34 -6.21 7.39
CA GLY A 421 14.57 -7.33 6.47
C GLY A 421 15.61 -6.98 5.42
N THR A 422 15.47 -5.84 4.75
CA THR A 422 16.44 -5.38 3.73
C THR A 422 17.83 -5.16 4.34
N GLN A 423 17.92 -4.67 5.57
CA GLN A 423 19.20 -4.50 6.26
C GLN A 423 19.85 -5.83 6.63
N CYS A 424 19.06 -6.84 6.98
CA CYS A 424 19.56 -8.17 7.35
C CYS A 424 19.99 -9.01 6.13
N PHE A 425 19.39 -8.80 4.96
CA PHE A 425 19.61 -9.67 3.81
C PHE A 425 21.03 -9.62 3.26
N THR A 426 21.62 -8.42 3.11
CA THR A 426 22.97 -8.29 2.57
C THR A 426 24.02 -8.97 3.45
N PRO A 427 24.13 -8.70 4.77
CA PRO A 427 25.06 -9.40 5.64
C PRO A 427 24.84 -10.92 5.66
N LEU A 428 23.58 -11.36 5.62
CA LEU A 428 23.27 -12.78 5.58
C LEU A 428 23.76 -13.46 4.28
N GLN A 429 23.61 -12.78 3.13
CA GLN A 429 24.12 -13.26 1.85
C GLN A 429 25.65 -13.35 1.82
N GLU A 430 26.33 -12.39 2.45
CA GLU A 430 27.79 -12.36 2.55
C GLU A 430 28.32 -13.44 3.49
N ALA A 431 27.65 -13.68 4.63
CA ALA A 431 28.08 -14.64 5.63
C ALA A 431 27.73 -16.12 5.28
N ALA A 432 26.52 -16.35 4.74
CA ALA A 432 25.97 -17.71 4.56
C ALA A 432 25.53 -18.01 3.11
N GLY A 433 25.84 -17.12 2.17
CA GLY A 433 25.49 -17.26 0.76
C GLY A 433 24.02 -16.91 0.45
N LYS A 434 23.71 -16.84 -0.85
CA LYS A 434 22.38 -16.40 -1.32
C LYS A 434 21.25 -17.35 -0.98
N SER A 435 21.52 -18.65 -0.80
CA SER A 435 20.52 -19.63 -0.37
C SER A 435 19.95 -19.34 1.01
N ALA A 436 20.75 -18.73 1.88
CA ALA A 436 20.37 -18.41 3.25
C ALA A 436 19.15 -17.46 3.32
N THR A 437 19.01 -16.55 2.37
CA THR A 437 17.86 -15.61 2.34
C THR A 437 16.54 -16.34 2.06
N PHE A 438 16.55 -17.41 1.28
CA PHE A 438 15.35 -18.22 1.03
C PHE A 438 14.99 -19.10 2.23
N TYR A 439 15.98 -19.65 2.93
CA TYR A 439 15.75 -20.34 4.21
C TYR A 439 15.19 -19.38 5.28
N LEU A 440 15.74 -18.16 5.38
CA LEU A 440 15.23 -17.13 6.28
C LEU A 440 13.76 -16.81 5.94
N ALA A 441 13.46 -16.61 4.65
CA ALA A 441 12.11 -16.32 4.20
C ALA A 441 11.13 -17.46 4.56
N GLY A 442 11.51 -18.72 4.36
CA GLY A 442 10.73 -19.89 4.78
C GLY A 442 10.53 -19.95 6.29
N GLY A 443 11.57 -19.72 7.08
CA GLY A 443 11.51 -19.74 8.55
C GLY A 443 10.62 -18.64 9.11
N VAL A 444 10.75 -17.41 8.62
CA VAL A 444 9.89 -16.29 9.04
C VAL A 444 8.44 -16.50 8.57
N ALA A 445 8.23 -17.13 7.42
CA ALA A 445 6.89 -17.48 6.96
C ALA A 445 6.18 -18.48 7.90
N VAL A 446 6.90 -19.39 8.55
CA VAL A 446 6.32 -20.26 9.62
C VAL A 446 5.79 -19.41 10.78
N LEU A 447 6.57 -18.41 11.23
CA LEU A 447 6.10 -17.49 12.27
C LEU A 447 4.90 -16.69 11.77
N GLY A 448 4.89 -16.26 10.51
CA GLY A 448 3.75 -15.62 9.87
C GLY A 448 2.48 -16.47 9.90
N MET A 449 2.58 -17.76 9.60
CA MET A 449 1.47 -18.71 9.71
C MET A 449 0.92 -18.78 11.15
N ILE A 450 1.80 -18.86 12.14
CA ILE A 450 1.40 -18.91 13.56
C ILE A 450 0.63 -17.64 13.93
N VAL A 451 1.13 -16.46 13.55
CA VAL A 451 0.46 -15.18 13.84
C VAL A 451 -0.88 -15.09 13.13
N TYR A 452 -0.95 -15.50 11.84
CA TYR A 452 -2.21 -15.50 11.07
C TYR A 452 -3.26 -16.44 11.66
N TRP A 453 -2.83 -17.51 12.32
CA TRP A 453 -3.76 -18.41 13.03
C TRP A 453 -4.50 -17.71 14.16
N PHE A 454 -3.91 -16.71 14.79
CA PHE A 454 -4.54 -15.92 15.87
C PHE A 454 -5.27 -14.67 15.37
N LEU A 455 -5.17 -14.31 14.08
CA LEU A 455 -5.92 -13.18 13.53
C LEU A 455 -7.42 -13.51 13.46
N PRO A 456 -8.30 -12.53 13.73
CA PRO A 456 -9.74 -12.72 13.54
C PRO A 456 -10.06 -12.89 12.05
N GLU A 457 -11.13 -13.64 11.73
CA GLU A 457 -11.72 -13.59 10.39
C GLU A 457 -12.48 -12.27 10.26
N SER A 458 -11.84 -11.30 9.62
CA SER A 458 -12.35 -9.92 9.59
C SER A 458 -13.62 -9.77 8.75
N GLY A 459 -13.86 -10.69 7.81
CA GLY A 459 -15.08 -10.71 7.00
C GLY A 459 -16.37 -10.93 7.78
N ASP A 460 -16.28 -11.59 8.93
CA ASP A 460 -17.40 -11.93 9.80
C ASP A 460 -17.65 -10.88 10.88
N LEU A 461 -16.72 -9.93 11.08
CA LEU A 461 -16.86 -8.90 12.09
C LEU A 461 -18.00 -7.93 11.75
N ASN A 462 -18.89 -7.72 12.72
CA ASN A 462 -19.95 -6.71 12.62
C ASN A 462 -19.40 -5.35 13.09
N LEU A 463 -19.05 -4.51 12.13
CA LEU A 463 -18.47 -3.19 12.41
C LEU A 463 -19.42 -2.28 13.22
N GLU A 464 -20.73 -2.41 13.05
CA GLU A 464 -21.71 -1.63 13.80
C GLU A 464 -21.74 -2.02 15.29
N GLU A 465 -21.61 -3.32 15.58
CA GLU A 465 -21.51 -3.81 16.96
C GLU A 465 -20.19 -3.37 17.62
N ASP A 466 -19.07 -3.43 16.91
CA ASP A 466 -17.77 -2.94 17.38
C ASP A 466 -17.80 -1.41 17.63
N ASP A 467 -18.47 -0.64 16.77
CA ASP A 467 -18.65 0.81 16.96
C ASP A 467 -19.52 1.11 18.20
N ARG A 468 -20.64 0.38 18.40
CA ARG A 468 -21.50 0.52 19.61
C ARG A 468 -20.73 0.14 20.88
N ALA A 469 -20.02 -0.98 20.86
CA ALA A 469 -19.20 -1.41 22.00
C ALA A 469 -18.07 -0.41 22.32
N LEU A 470 -17.56 0.30 21.33
CA LEU A 470 -16.61 1.38 21.55
C LEU A 470 -17.27 2.60 22.17
N GLU A 471 -18.45 3.02 21.69
CA GLU A 471 -19.21 4.13 22.23
C GLU A 471 -19.53 3.91 23.74
N GLU A 472 -20.01 2.71 24.08
CA GLU A 472 -20.29 2.34 25.48
C GLU A 472 -19.03 2.38 26.36
N TYR A 473 -17.93 1.83 25.88
CA TYR A 473 -16.66 1.84 26.61
C TYR A 473 -16.13 3.26 26.84
N LEU A 474 -16.23 4.14 25.84
CA LEU A 474 -15.81 5.53 25.95
C LEU A 474 -16.74 6.31 26.93
N ALA A 475 -18.04 6.07 26.90
CA ALA A 475 -19.00 6.65 27.82
C ALA A 475 -18.69 6.26 29.29
N GLN A 476 -18.37 5.00 29.56
CA GLN A 476 -17.94 4.51 30.87
C GLN A 476 -16.65 5.18 31.39
N ASN A 477 -15.79 5.64 30.46
CA ASN A 477 -14.52 6.31 30.81
C ASN A 477 -14.60 7.86 30.78
N GLY A 478 -15.83 8.43 30.74
CA GLY A 478 -16.08 9.86 30.85
C GLY A 478 -15.99 10.61 29.52
N PHE A 479 -16.04 9.90 28.38
CA PHE A 479 -16.18 10.49 27.05
C PHE A 479 -17.63 10.31 26.58
N SER A 480 -18.49 11.32 26.80
CA SER A 480 -19.86 11.26 26.29
C SER A 480 -19.89 11.57 24.80
N MET A 481 -20.41 10.65 24.02
CA MET A 481 -20.76 10.87 22.63
C MET A 481 -22.20 11.38 22.60
N GLU A 482 -22.40 12.68 22.46
CA GLU A 482 -23.72 13.22 22.21
C GLU A 482 -24.19 12.74 20.83
N ARG A 483 -25.04 11.72 20.79
CA ARG A 483 -25.93 11.52 19.67
C ARG A 483 -26.91 12.69 19.69
N LYS A 484 -26.77 13.66 18.78
CA LYS A 484 -27.92 14.49 18.45
C LYS A 484 -28.87 13.62 17.64
N ALA A 485 -30.00 13.30 18.27
CA ALA A 485 -31.16 12.69 17.66
C ALA A 485 -31.65 13.46 16.44
#